data_00b730af3d5d0a080d5e44c74cdd1243
#
_entry.id   00b730af3d5d0a080d5e44c74cdd1243
#
_cell.length_a   1.000
_cell.length_b   1.000
_cell.length_c   1.000
_cell.angle_alpha   90.00
_cell.angle_beta   90.00
_cell.angle_gamma   90.00
#
_symmetry.space_group_name_H-M   'P 1'
#
loop_
_entity.id
_entity.type
_entity.pdbx_description
1 polymer ?
#
loop_
_entity_poly.entity_id
_entity_poly.type
_entity_poly.pdbx_seq_one_letter_code
_entity_poly.pdbx_strand_id
1 'polypeptide(L)'
;MKALFSLLFALLTMVAPAVAQELAPDAMVRQVTEDVLTVVRQDKDIQSGNTRKAIDLVETKVLPYFNFQRMTALAVGRDWSKATPEQKKRLSEEFKTLLVRTYSNALTSYKNQTVVYKPSKMQAGDTSVVVRTEVVQPGSKPVQLDYSLEKQGDAWKVYDVVVAGVSLVTNYRDT
;
A
#
# COMPACT_ATOMS: atom_id res chain seq x y z
N MET A 1 -32.40 52.33 42.21
CA MET A 1 -31.15 52.18 41.44
C MET A 1 -30.85 50.68 41.36
N LYS A 2 -31.16 50.09 40.23
CA LYS A 2 -31.07 48.62 40.01
C LYS A 2 -29.87 48.36 39.20
N ALA A 3 -28.84 47.69 39.78
CA ALA A 3 -27.65 47.25 39.07
C ALA A 3 -27.92 45.89 38.36
N LEU A 4 -27.91 45.90 37.04
CA LEU A 4 -27.93 44.66 36.20
C LEU A 4 -26.53 44.14 36.14
N PHE A 5 -26.29 42.94 36.71
CA PHE A 5 -25.08 42.15 36.51
C PHE A 5 -25.30 41.23 35.27
N SER A 6 -24.72 41.61 34.14
CA SER A 6 -24.66 40.75 32.97
C SER A 6 -23.56 39.68 33.13
N LEU A 7 -23.97 38.45 33.34
CA LEU A 7 -23.08 37.26 33.38
C LEU A 7 -22.80 36.82 31.95
N LEU A 8 -21.63 37.17 31.40
CA LEU A 8 -21.17 36.74 30.10
C LEU A 8 -20.57 35.32 30.23
N PHE A 9 -21.36 34.32 29.90
CA PHE A 9 -20.89 32.91 29.88
C PHE A 9 -20.11 32.67 28.61
N ALA A 10 -18.76 32.73 28.68
CA ALA A 10 -17.88 32.39 27.57
C ALA A 10 -17.90 30.88 27.35
N LEU A 11 -18.59 30.44 26.29
CA LEU A 11 -18.60 29.07 25.85
C LEU A 11 -17.24 28.74 25.18
N LEU A 12 -16.32 28.18 25.95
CA LEU A 12 -15.05 27.71 25.45
C LEU A 12 -15.27 26.37 24.70
N THR A 13 -15.46 26.45 23.39
CA THR A 13 -15.54 25.25 22.53
C THR A 13 -14.15 24.60 22.46
N MET A 14 -13.95 23.55 23.23
CA MET A 14 -12.81 22.66 23.08
C MET A 14 -12.92 21.96 21.70
N VAL A 15 -12.20 22.48 20.71
CA VAL A 15 -11.92 21.75 19.47
C VAL A 15 -10.90 20.64 19.81
N ALA A 16 -11.39 19.45 20.07
CA ALA A 16 -10.52 18.29 20.17
C ALA A 16 -9.84 18.08 18.80
N PRO A 17 -8.50 17.92 18.74
CA PRO A 17 -7.84 17.56 17.49
C PRO A 17 -8.43 16.23 17.03
N ALA A 18 -8.97 16.19 15.81
CA ALA A 18 -9.34 14.95 15.16
C ALA A 18 -8.04 14.16 14.93
N VAL A 19 -7.74 13.22 15.80
CA VAL A 19 -6.68 12.24 15.57
C VAL A 19 -7.16 11.45 14.36
N ALA A 20 -6.50 11.62 13.22
CA ALA A 20 -6.75 10.80 12.05
C ALA A 20 -6.55 9.34 12.48
N GLN A 21 -7.65 8.59 12.53
CA GLN A 21 -7.62 7.20 12.96
C GLN A 21 -6.80 6.43 11.95
N GLU A 22 -5.71 5.82 12.43
CA GLU A 22 -4.87 4.95 11.62
C GLU A 22 -5.74 3.84 11.00
N LEU A 23 -5.69 3.71 9.67
CA LEU A 23 -6.41 2.63 8.99
C LEU A 23 -5.80 1.27 9.38
N ALA A 24 -6.65 0.34 9.76
CA ALA A 24 -6.23 -1.05 9.93
C ALA A 24 -5.62 -1.59 8.62
N PRO A 25 -4.64 -2.50 8.69
CA PRO A 25 -3.89 -2.97 7.50
C PRO A 25 -4.77 -3.52 6.39
N ASP A 26 -5.80 -4.29 6.74
CA ASP A 26 -6.77 -4.86 5.80
C ASP A 26 -7.66 -3.77 5.18
N ALA A 27 -8.07 -2.78 5.95
CA ALA A 27 -8.81 -1.63 5.46
C ALA A 27 -7.95 -0.79 4.50
N MET A 28 -6.67 -0.57 4.83
CA MET A 28 -5.72 0.12 3.95
C MET A 28 -5.54 -0.61 2.62
N VAL A 29 -5.26 -1.93 2.65
CA VAL A 29 -5.10 -2.72 1.43
C VAL A 29 -6.37 -2.68 0.59
N ARG A 30 -7.55 -2.79 1.22
CA ARG A 30 -8.84 -2.70 0.54
C ARG A 30 -9.02 -1.34 -0.12
N GLN A 31 -8.82 -0.25 0.63
CA GLN A 31 -9.00 1.11 0.12
C GLN A 31 -8.10 1.38 -1.08
N VAL A 32 -6.78 1.10 -0.96
CA VAL A 32 -5.82 1.31 -2.06
C VAL A 32 -6.22 0.50 -3.29
N THR A 33 -6.62 -0.77 -3.10
CA THR A 33 -7.05 -1.63 -4.20
C THR A 33 -8.29 -1.07 -4.90
N GLU A 34 -9.33 -0.69 -4.16
CA GLU A 34 -10.56 -0.18 -4.74
C GLU A 34 -10.35 1.19 -5.43
N ASP A 35 -9.51 2.04 -4.87
CA ASP A 35 -9.13 3.33 -5.49
C ASP A 35 -8.45 3.11 -6.84
N VAL A 36 -7.50 2.18 -6.92
CA VAL A 36 -6.83 1.81 -8.17
C VAL A 36 -7.81 1.20 -9.18
N LEU A 37 -8.62 0.23 -8.75
CA LEU A 37 -9.58 -0.43 -9.64
C LEU A 37 -10.64 0.55 -10.16
N THR A 38 -11.05 1.52 -9.36
CA THR A 38 -11.99 2.57 -9.77
C THR A 38 -11.41 3.39 -10.92
N VAL A 39 -10.15 3.81 -10.82
CA VAL A 39 -9.49 4.55 -11.90
C VAL A 39 -9.32 3.66 -13.14
N VAL A 40 -8.85 2.43 -12.99
CA VAL A 40 -8.64 1.50 -14.12
C VAL A 40 -9.95 1.22 -14.87
N ARG A 41 -11.08 1.08 -14.16
CA ARG A 41 -12.39 0.87 -14.77
C ARG A 41 -12.91 2.08 -15.56
N GLN A 42 -12.47 3.29 -15.22
CA GLN A 42 -12.93 4.54 -15.83
C GLN A 42 -11.97 5.06 -16.89
N ASP A 43 -10.68 4.78 -16.81
CA ASP A 43 -9.67 5.29 -17.73
C ASP A 43 -9.51 4.38 -18.96
N LYS A 44 -10.07 4.85 -20.09
CA LYS A 44 -10.03 4.12 -21.37
C LYS A 44 -8.61 3.96 -21.92
N ASP A 45 -7.69 4.87 -21.60
CA ASP A 45 -6.31 4.78 -22.09
C ASP A 45 -5.57 3.65 -21.37
N ILE A 46 -5.77 3.50 -20.05
CA ILE A 46 -5.22 2.35 -19.31
C ILE A 46 -5.78 1.05 -19.88
N GLN A 47 -7.10 0.97 -20.10
CA GLN A 47 -7.77 -0.20 -20.67
C GLN A 47 -7.30 -0.52 -22.09
N SER A 48 -6.88 0.47 -22.87
CA SER A 48 -6.32 0.30 -24.22
C SER A 48 -4.82 0.02 -24.24
N GLY A 49 -4.19 -0.14 -23.07
CA GLY A 49 -2.78 -0.55 -22.97
C GLY A 49 -1.79 0.59 -22.69
N ASN A 50 -2.24 1.79 -22.28
CA ASN A 50 -1.34 2.89 -21.95
C ASN A 50 -0.56 2.62 -20.66
N THR A 51 0.62 2.00 -20.82
CA THR A 51 1.52 1.65 -19.73
C THR A 51 1.99 2.87 -18.93
N ARG A 52 2.20 4.03 -19.58
CA ARG A 52 2.64 5.25 -18.88
C ARG A 52 1.61 5.69 -17.85
N LYS A 53 0.33 5.77 -18.23
CA LYS A 53 -0.76 6.09 -17.29
C LYS A 53 -0.90 5.06 -16.18
N ALA A 54 -0.70 3.77 -16.48
CA ALA A 54 -0.69 2.72 -15.45
C ALA A 54 0.45 2.92 -14.46
N ILE A 55 1.64 3.30 -14.91
CA ILE A 55 2.78 3.64 -14.05
C ILE A 55 2.45 4.85 -13.19
N ASP A 56 1.96 5.95 -13.77
CA ASP A 56 1.60 7.17 -13.03
C ASP A 56 0.54 6.88 -11.94
N LEU A 57 -0.42 6.01 -12.24
CA LEU A 57 -1.42 5.56 -11.27
C LEU A 57 -0.78 4.78 -10.10
N VAL A 58 0.14 3.85 -10.39
CA VAL A 58 0.88 3.10 -9.37
C VAL A 58 1.71 4.06 -8.53
N GLU A 59 2.46 4.97 -9.13
CA GLU A 59 3.32 5.92 -8.43
C GLU A 59 2.53 6.82 -7.47
N THR A 60 1.35 7.27 -7.89
CA THR A 60 0.54 8.19 -7.09
C THR A 60 -0.33 7.51 -6.04
N LYS A 61 -0.88 6.33 -6.33
CA LYS A 61 -1.88 5.67 -5.48
C LYS A 61 -1.37 4.47 -4.72
N VAL A 62 -0.29 3.83 -5.16
CA VAL A 62 0.21 2.58 -4.57
C VAL A 62 1.51 2.79 -3.81
N LEU A 63 2.53 3.41 -4.44
CA LEU A 63 3.86 3.52 -3.87
C LEU A 63 3.93 4.20 -2.50
N PRO A 64 3.08 5.18 -2.13
CA PRO A 64 3.10 5.79 -0.81
C PRO A 64 2.88 4.80 0.34
N TYR A 65 2.27 3.65 0.06
CA TYR A 65 1.99 2.60 1.05
C TYR A 65 3.09 1.53 1.16
N PHE A 66 4.20 1.66 0.41
CA PHE A 66 5.27 0.68 0.37
C PHE A 66 6.55 1.17 1.06
N ASN A 67 7.25 0.26 1.76
CA ASN A 67 8.57 0.50 2.32
C ASN A 67 9.65 -0.09 1.40
N PHE A 68 10.02 0.66 0.34
CA PHE A 68 11.01 0.19 -0.63
C PHE A 68 12.40 -0.02 -0.03
N GLN A 69 12.78 0.73 0.99
CA GLN A 69 14.06 0.53 1.66
C GLN A 69 14.12 -0.86 2.32
N ARG A 70 13.04 -1.26 3.00
CA ARG A 70 12.96 -2.60 3.60
C ARG A 70 12.86 -3.70 2.55
N MET A 71 12.06 -3.51 1.51
CA MET A 71 11.97 -4.44 0.39
C MET A 71 13.34 -4.70 -0.24
N THR A 72 14.08 -3.63 -0.53
CA THR A 72 15.43 -3.73 -1.11
C THR A 72 16.41 -4.37 -0.15
N ALA A 73 16.35 -4.05 1.14
CA ALA A 73 17.19 -4.69 2.16
C ALA A 73 16.98 -6.21 2.19
N LEU A 74 15.75 -6.67 2.08
CA LEU A 74 15.40 -8.09 2.04
C LEU A 74 15.86 -8.76 0.73
N ALA A 75 15.73 -8.06 -0.41
CA ALA A 75 16.17 -8.57 -1.72
C ALA A 75 17.70 -8.67 -1.80
N VAL A 76 18.44 -7.66 -1.33
CA VAL A 76 19.91 -7.65 -1.32
C VAL A 76 20.48 -8.60 -0.25
N GLY A 77 19.74 -8.83 0.83
CA GLY A 77 20.13 -9.75 1.89
C GLY A 77 21.35 -9.27 2.69
N ARG A 78 22.33 -10.15 2.91
CA ARG A 78 23.49 -9.89 3.77
C ARG A 78 24.36 -8.72 3.32
N ASP A 79 24.41 -8.45 2.03
CA ASP A 79 25.26 -7.37 1.49
C ASP A 79 24.66 -5.98 1.72
N TRP A 80 23.39 -5.90 2.10
CA TRP A 80 22.74 -4.64 2.48
C TRP A 80 23.48 -3.92 3.63
N SER A 81 23.99 -4.67 4.61
CA SER A 81 24.72 -4.09 5.75
C SER A 81 26.03 -3.43 5.34
N LYS A 82 26.64 -3.87 4.22
CA LYS A 82 27.91 -3.36 3.70
C LYS A 82 27.74 -2.10 2.83
N ALA A 83 26.53 -1.82 2.37
CA ALA A 83 26.24 -0.69 1.51
C ALA A 83 26.22 0.63 2.28
N THR A 84 26.77 1.70 1.67
CA THR A 84 26.71 3.05 2.23
C THR A 84 25.27 3.58 2.20
N PRO A 85 24.92 4.65 2.93
CA PRO A 85 23.60 5.28 2.88
C PRO A 85 23.21 5.69 1.45
N GLU A 86 24.13 6.22 0.66
CA GLU A 86 23.93 6.63 -0.73
C GLU A 86 23.65 5.42 -1.62
N GLN A 87 24.39 4.33 -1.44
CA GLN A 87 24.17 3.08 -2.16
C GLN A 87 22.80 2.47 -1.80
N LYS A 88 22.43 2.47 -0.52
CA LYS A 88 21.11 2.00 -0.06
C LYS A 88 19.97 2.80 -0.69
N LYS A 89 20.11 4.13 -0.73
CA LYS A 89 19.12 5.00 -1.37
C LYS A 89 18.99 4.68 -2.86
N ARG A 90 20.12 4.63 -3.58
CA ARG A 90 20.14 4.33 -5.02
C ARG A 90 19.57 2.93 -5.32
N LEU A 91 19.96 1.91 -4.59
CA LEU A 91 19.42 0.56 -4.74
C LEU A 91 17.91 0.53 -4.53
N SER A 92 17.40 1.27 -3.53
CA SER A 92 15.95 1.33 -3.26
C SER A 92 15.19 2.00 -4.40
N GLU A 93 15.74 3.07 -5.00
CA GLU A 93 15.13 3.74 -6.16
C GLU A 93 15.15 2.86 -7.42
N GLU A 94 16.26 2.17 -7.68
CA GLU A 94 16.36 1.25 -8.82
C GLU A 94 15.42 0.04 -8.65
N PHE A 95 15.34 -0.53 -7.44
CA PHE A 95 14.44 -1.65 -7.17
C PHE A 95 12.98 -1.25 -7.28
N LYS A 96 12.61 -0.06 -6.79
CA LYS A 96 11.29 0.53 -6.99
C LYS A 96 10.96 0.63 -8.48
N THR A 97 11.85 1.24 -9.26
CA THR A 97 11.69 1.41 -10.72
C THR A 97 11.52 0.06 -11.42
N LEU A 98 12.32 -0.94 -11.05
CA LEU A 98 12.22 -2.30 -11.58
C LEU A 98 10.84 -2.90 -11.33
N LEU A 99 10.35 -2.87 -10.08
CA LEU A 99 9.06 -3.44 -9.73
C LEU A 99 7.90 -2.71 -10.42
N VAL A 100 7.93 -1.37 -10.45
CA VAL A 100 6.90 -0.57 -11.12
C VAL A 100 6.83 -0.92 -12.61
N ARG A 101 7.95 -0.95 -13.32
CA ARG A 101 7.99 -1.31 -14.75
C ARG A 101 7.53 -2.73 -15.02
N THR A 102 7.89 -3.67 -14.15
CA THR A 102 7.56 -5.09 -14.33
C THR A 102 6.07 -5.35 -14.11
N TYR A 103 5.47 -4.73 -13.09
CA TYR A 103 4.13 -5.11 -12.64
C TYR A 103 3.02 -4.13 -13.01
N SER A 104 3.31 -2.87 -13.41
CA SER A 104 2.27 -1.91 -13.80
C SER A 104 1.46 -2.35 -15.02
N ASN A 105 2.04 -3.17 -15.88
CA ASN A 105 1.34 -3.73 -17.04
C ASN A 105 0.13 -4.61 -16.65
N ALA A 106 0.11 -5.18 -15.45
CA ALA A 106 -1.03 -5.94 -14.97
C ALA A 106 -2.33 -5.10 -14.94
N LEU A 107 -2.21 -3.78 -14.73
CA LEU A 107 -3.36 -2.87 -14.72
C LEU A 107 -3.94 -2.66 -16.12
N THR A 108 -3.12 -2.65 -17.16
CA THR A 108 -3.58 -2.51 -18.55
C THR A 108 -4.27 -3.79 -19.06
N SER A 109 -4.03 -4.91 -18.39
CA SER A 109 -4.67 -6.20 -18.69
C SER A 109 -5.94 -6.46 -17.86
N TYR A 110 -6.34 -5.49 -17.02
CA TYR A 110 -7.53 -5.60 -16.21
C TYR A 110 -8.78 -5.66 -17.12
N LYS A 111 -9.69 -6.57 -16.79
CA LYS A 111 -11.00 -6.70 -17.46
C LYS A 111 -12.12 -6.66 -16.41
N ASN A 112 -12.48 -7.84 -15.91
CA ASN A 112 -13.61 -8.01 -14.99
C ASN A 112 -13.18 -8.72 -13.70
N GLN A 113 -11.91 -8.59 -13.32
CA GLN A 113 -11.42 -9.21 -12.09
C GLN A 113 -12.08 -8.56 -10.87
N THR A 114 -12.34 -9.40 -9.87
CA THR A 114 -12.79 -8.97 -8.54
C THR A 114 -11.75 -9.38 -7.50
N VAL A 115 -11.67 -8.64 -6.42
CA VAL A 115 -10.76 -8.95 -5.32
C VAL A 115 -11.55 -9.42 -4.11
N VAL A 116 -11.24 -10.61 -3.64
CA VAL A 116 -11.80 -11.19 -2.42
C VAL A 116 -10.80 -10.99 -1.30
N TYR A 117 -11.23 -10.36 -0.22
CA TYR A 117 -10.40 -10.08 0.96
C TYR A 117 -10.65 -11.15 2.02
N LYS A 118 -9.59 -11.79 2.49
CA LYS A 118 -9.68 -12.79 3.56
C LYS A 118 -9.56 -12.11 4.94
N PRO A 119 -10.19 -12.63 5.97
CA PRO A 119 -10.07 -12.09 7.32
C PRO A 119 -8.60 -12.03 7.77
N SER A 120 -8.18 -10.89 8.31
CA SER A 120 -6.88 -10.71 8.95
C SER A 120 -6.89 -11.39 10.34
N LYS A 121 -5.74 -11.97 10.73
CA LYS A 121 -5.52 -12.58 12.06
C LYS A 121 -4.72 -11.67 12.98
N MET A 122 -4.82 -10.36 12.80
CA MET A 122 -4.09 -9.37 13.59
C MET A 122 -4.63 -9.33 15.04
N GLN A 123 -3.72 -9.26 16.00
CA GLN A 123 -4.02 -9.06 17.43
C GLN A 123 -3.64 -7.63 17.85
N ALA A 124 -4.19 -7.19 18.98
CA ALA A 124 -3.83 -5.90 19.55
C ALA A 124 -2.33 -5.89 19.92
N GLY A 125 -1.60 -4.87 19.44
CA GLY A 125 -0.16 -4.73 19.67
C GLY A 125 0.74 -5.35 18.58
N ASP A 126 0.17 -6.05 17.59
CA ASP A 126 0.96 -6.54 16.47
C ASP A 126 1.56 -5.39 15.67
N THR A 127 2.85 -5.51 15.35
CA THR A 127 3.59 -4.56 14.51
C THR A 127 3.86 -5.10 13.10
N SER A 128 3.42 -6.32 12.81
CA SER A 128 3.52 -6.97 11.51
C SER A 128 2.30 -7.85 11.27
N VAL A 129 1.82 -7.87 10.04
CA VAL A 129 0.64 -8.65 9.66
C VAL A 129 0.71 -9.06 8.19
N VAL A 130 0.08 -10.17 7.85
CA VAL A 130 -0.15 -10.58 6.46
C VAL A 130 -1.63 -10.40 6.12
N VAL A 131 -1.91 -9.52 5.15
CA VAL A 131 -3.25 -9.35 4.57
C VAL A 131 -3.32 -10.21 3.32
N ARG A 132 -4.34 -11.09 3.26
CA ARG A 132 -4.52 -12.04 2.16
C ARG A 132 -5.69 -11.65 1.29
N THR A 133 -5.46 -11.70 -0.01
CA THR A 133 -6.50 -11.46 -1.01
C THR A 133 -6.45 -12.51 -2.11
N GLU A 134 -7.51 -12.62 -2.87
CA GLU A 134 -7.58 -13.42 -4.09
C GLU A 134 -8.14 -12.57 -5.22
N VAL A 135 -7.44 -12.54 -6.34
CA VAL A 135 -7.94 -11.96 -7.58
C VAL A 135 -8.69 -13.06 -8.33
N VAL A 136 -9.97 -12.85 -8.55
CA VAL A 136 -10.87 -13.80 -9.22
C VAL A 136 -11.26 -13.25 -10.57
N GLN A 137 -11.10 -14.06 -11.60
CA GLN A 137 -11.54 -13.77 -12.96
C GLN A 137 -12.40 -14.94 -13.46
N PRO A 138 -13.59 -14.67 -14.05
CA PRO A 138 -14.42 -15.73 -14.64
C PRO A 138 -13.63 -16.59 -15.63
N GLY A 139 -13.71 -17.91 -15.49
CA GLY A 139 -13.02 -18.87 -16.36
C GLY A 139 -11.55 -19.09 -16.07
N SER A 140 -10.98 -18.46 -15.03
CA SER A 140 -9.58 -18.64 -14.61
C SER A 140 -9.48 -19.11 -13.17
N LYS A 141 -8.36 -19.72 -12.81
CA LYS A 141 -8.07 -20.01 -11.39
C LYS A 141 -7.82 -18.70 -10.64
N PRO A 142 -8.33 -18.57 -9.41
CA PRO A 142 -8.01 -17.43 -8.56
C PRO A 142 -6.49 -17.29 -8.34
N VAL A 143 -6.01 -16.05 -8.35
CA VAL A 143 -4.62 -15.72 -8.04
C VAL A 143 -4.54 -15.17 -6.63
N GLN A 144 -3.82 -15.86 -5.75
CA GLN A 144 -3.60 -15.42 -4.38
C GLN A 144 -2.56 -14.29 -4.36
N LEU A 145 -2.86 -13.26 -3.57
CA LEU A 145 -1.98 -12.13 -3.28
C LEU A 145 -1.91 -11.94 -1.77
N ASP A 146 -0.74 -12.14 -1.20
CA ASP A 146 -0.48 -11.93 0.22
C ASP A 146 0.43 -10.71 0.39
N TYR A 147 -0.04 -9.73 1.15
CA TYR A 147 0.70 -8.51 1.45
C TYR A 147 1.28 -8.62 2.86
N SER A 148 2.61 -8.55 2.98
CA SER A 148 3.28 -8.44 4.28
C SER A 148 3.44 -6.98 4.65
N LEU A 149 2.84 -6.57 5.77
CA LEU A 149 2.86 -5.20 6.26
C LEU A 149 3.58 -5.13 7.59
N GLU A 150 4.21 -3.99 7.83
CA GLU A 150 4.78 -3.62 9.12
C GLU A 150 4.35 -2.21 9.52
N LYS A 151 4.33 -1.96 10.81
CA LYS A 151 4.06 -0.66 11.37
C LYS A 151 5.33 0.20 11.30
N GLN A 152 5.24 1.38 10.70
CA GLN A 152 6.32 2.36 10.60
C GLN A 152 5.81 3.71 11.15
N GLY A 153 6.18 4.03 12.40
CA GLY A 153 5.53 5.12 13.13
C GLY A 153 4.05 4.80 13.34
N ASP A 154 3.18 5.70 12.93
CA ASP A 154 1.73 5.55 13.02
C ASP A 154 1.10 5.02 11.72
N ALA A 155 1.88 4.53 10.76
CA ALA A 155 1.39 4.05 9.48
C ALA A 155 1.80 2.61 9.20
N TRP A 156 0.92 1.87 8.54
CA TRP A 156 1.24 0.56 7.98
C TRP A 156 1.89 0.70 6.61
N LYS A 157 2.95 -0.09 6.37
CA LYS A 157 3.68 -0.12 5.10
C LYS A 157 3.86 -1.55 4.62
N VAL A 158 3.61 -1.77 3.34
CA VAL A 158 3.88 -3.05 2.67
C VAL A 158 5.38 -3.18 2.44
N TYR A 159 5.96 -4.30 2.83
CA TYR A 159 7.38 -4.61 2.60
C TYR A 159 7.62 -5.89 1.79
N ASP A 160 6.56 -6.65 1.47
CA ASP A 160 6.61 -7.74 0.50
C ASP A 160 5.20 -8.02 -0.04
N VAL A 161 5.14 -8.52 -1.27
CA VAL A 161 3.93 -9.05 -1.89
C VAL A 161 4.26 -10.43 -2.45
N VAL A 162 3.48 -11.43 -2.04
CA VAL A 162 3.58 -12.80 -2.56
C VAL A 162 2.46 -13.02 -3.56
N VAL A 163 2.79 -13.29 -4.80
CA VAL A 163 1.86 -13.52 -5.92
C VAL A 163 1.89 -15.00 -6.29
N ALA A 164 0.79 -15.70 -6.12
CA ALA A 164 0.70 -17.15 -6.40
C ALA A 164 1.82 -17.96 -5.72
N GLY A 165 2.20 -17.59 -4.50
CA GLY A 165 3.27 -18.25 -3.73
C GLY A 165 4.69 -17.74 -4.00
N VAL A 166 4.88 -16.79 -4.93
CA VAL A 166 6.19 -16.21 -5.26
C VAL A 166 6.30 -14.80 -4.66
N SER A 167 7.24 -14.62 -3.73
CA SER A 167 7.54 -13.31 -3.15
C SER A 167 8.23 -12.40 -4.17
N LEU A 168 7.75 -11.17 -4.32
CA LEU A 168 8.37 -10.16 -5.19
C LEU A 168 9.74 -9.70 -4.69
N VAL A 169 10.05 -9.94 -3.44
CA VAL A 169 11.30 -9.54 -2.81
C VAL A 169 12.33 -10.67 -2.86
N THR A 170 11.97 -11.87 -2.37
CA THR A 170 12.92 -12.99 -2.31
C THR A 170 13.25 -13.56 -3.68
N ASN A 171 12.35 -13.44 -4.65
CA ASN A 171 12.61 -13.84 -6.03
C ASN A 171 13.82 -13.13 -6.65
N TYR A 172 14.11 -11.90 -6.24
CA TYR A 172 15.28 -11.14 -6.70
C TYR A 172 16.55 -11.40 -5.88
N ARG A 173 16.44 -12.04 -4.72
CA ARG A 173 17.61 -12.42 -3.91
C ARG A 173 18.36 -13.62 -4.50
N ASP A 174 17.62 -14.52 -5.10
CA ASP A 174 18.12 -15.83 -5.53
C ASP A 174 18.53 -15.81 -7.02
N THR A 175 18.53 -14.64 -7.66
CA THR A 175 19.00 -14.38 -9.01
C THR A 175 20.33 -13.66 -9.03
#